data_d6a60d31f267cec037e2aebe70fdfcd1
#
_entry.id   d6a60d31f267cec037e2aebe70fdfcd1
#
_cell.length_a   1.000
_cell.length_b   1.000
_cell.length_c   1.000
_cell.angle_alpha   90.00
_cell.angle_beta   90.00
_cell.angle_gamma   90.00
#
_symmetry.space_group_name_H-M   'P 1'
#
loop_
_entity.id
_entity.type
_entity.pdbx_description
1 polymer ?
#
loop_
_entity_poly.entity_id
_entity_poly.type
_entity_poly.pdbx_seq_one_letter_code
_entity_poly.pdbx_strand_id
1 'polypeptide(L)'
;KESIVVAGDIILPLAKEFNTKVIPIDSEHNAIFQCLVGERAKEDVSKIIITASGGPFVNKSLDELGSVTKEQALKHPNWEMGSKISIDSATLVNKCLELIEAKYLFDLNEKFFKLVVHPQSIIHSIVTYIDGSSICQMSNPDMRVPISHALSGINRLPINFLEIDFSSLNLSFQDFPEDRAHVVNIAREICNSGGSSG
;
A
#
# COMPACT_ATOMS: atom_id res chain seq x y z
N LYS A 1 -10.54 -1.34 -0.57
CA LYS A 1 -9.66 -2.32 0.11
C LYS A 1 -10.45 -3.59 0.46
N GLU A 2 -11.24 -3.60 1.49
CA GLU A 2 -11.90 -4.80 2.02
C GLU A 2 -12.75 -5.52 0.99
N SER A 3 -13.51 -4.81 0.16
CA SER A 3 -14.32 -5.42 -0.90
C SER A 3 -13.48 -6.19 -1.93
N ILE A 4 -12.30 -5.67 -2.28
CA ILE A 4 -11.38 -6.35 -3.21
C ILE A 4 -10.70 -7.55 -2.52
N VAL A 5 -10.36 -7.42 -1.24
CA VAL A 5 -9.79 -8.53 -0.46
C VAL A 5 -10.76 -9.71 -0.40
N VAL A 6 -12.05 -9.44 -0.12
CA VAL A 6 -13.09 -10.48 0.07
C VAL A 6 -13.61 -11.03 -1.26
N ALA A 7 -13.72 -10.21 -2.29
CA ALA A 7 -14.43 -10.55 -3.52
C ALA A 7 -13.74 -10.05 -4.81
N GLY A 8 -12.42 -9.91 -4.78
CA GLY A 8 -11.64 -9.46 -5.95
C GLY A 8 -11.83 -10.36 -7.17
N ASP A 9 -11.90 -11.66 -6.95
CA ASP A 9 -12.16 -12.68 -7.99
C ASP A 9 -13.51 -12.51 -8.70
N ILE A 10 -14.47 -11.85 -8.05
CA ILE A 10 -15.80 -11.58 -8.61
C ILE A 10 -15.86 -10.16 -9.18
N ILE A 11 -15.43 -9.18 -8.40
CA ILE A 11 -15.60 -7.76 -8.73
C ILE A 11 -14.78 -7.37 -9.98
N LEU A 12 -13.54 -7.82 -10.08
CA LEU A 12 -12.67 -7.38 -11.18
C LEU A 12 -13.04 -7.97 -12.53
N PRO A 13 -13.38 -9.28 -12.64
CA PRO A 13 -13.94 -9.81 -13.89
C PRO A 13 -15.24 -9.14 -14.31
N LEU A 14 -16.17 -8.89 -13.37
CA LEU A 14 -17.40 -8.17 -13.66
C LEU A 14 -17.13 -6.74 -14.14
N ALA A 15 -16.23 -6.01 -13.47
CA ALA A 15 -15.84 -4.67 -13.88
C ALA A 15 -15.29 -4.68 -15.33
N LYS A 16 -14.50 -5.69 -15.68
CA LYS A 16 -13.99 -5.86 -17.04
C LYS A 16 -15.09 -6.17 -18.05
N GLU A 17 -16.01 -7.08 -17.71
CA GLU A 17 -17.16 -7.45 -18.53
C GLU A 17 -18.04 -6.23 -18.86
N PHE A 18 -18.31 -5.40 -17.86
CA PHE A 18 -19.13 -4.18 -18.01
C PHE A 18 -18.30 -2.93 -18.40
N ASN A 19 -17.05 -3.09 -18.80
CA ASN A 19 -16.14 -2.00 -19.16
C ASN A 19 -16.10 -0.88 -18.10
N THR A 20 -16.16 -1.26 -16.84
CA THR A 20 -16.12 -0.35 -15.69
C THR A 20 -14.70 -0.26 -15.15
N LYS A 21 -14.19 0.96 -14.96
CA LYS A 21 -12.85 1.17 -14.40
C LYS A 21 -12.89 1.07 -12.87
N VAL A 22 -12.02 0.27 -12.31
CA VAL A 22 -11.72 0.24 -10.87
C VAL A 22 -10.43 0.99 -10.65
N ILE A 23 -10.50 2.13 -9.97
CA ILE A 23 -9.35 2.99 -9.70
C ILE A 23 -9.04 2.93 -8.21
N PRO A 24 -7.80 2.58 -7.81
CA PRO A 24 -7.43 2.51 -6.41
C PRO A 24 -7.35 3.90 -5.77
N ILE A 25 -7.84 4.01 -4.53
CA ILE A 25 -7.77 5.23 -3.72
C ILE A 25 -6.80 5.04 -2.55
N ASP A 26 -6.55 3.81 -2.12
CA ASP A 26 -5.52 3.52 -1.13
C ASP A 26 -4.19 4.12 -1.60
N SER A 27 -3.47 4.82 -0.72
CA SER A 27 -2.32 5.64 -1.11
C SER A 27 -1.24 4.82 -1.81
N GLU A 28 -0.97 3.63 -1.32
CA GLU A 28 0.04 2.72 -1.87
C GLU A 28 -0.38 2.18 -3.23
N HIS A 29 -1.63 1.77 -3.39
CA HIS A 29 -2.14 1.24 -4.66
C HIS A 29 -2.32 2.33 -5.71
N ASN A 30 -2.75 3.52 -5.30
CA ASN A 30 -2.81 4.66 -6.20
C ASN A 30 -1.40 5.05 -6.68
N ALA A 31 -0.40 4.96 -5.79
CA ALA A 31 1.00 5.18 -6.14
C ALA A 31 1.49 4.15 -7.18
N ILE A 32 1.22 2.86 -6.99
CA ILE A 32 1.54 1.82 -7.98
C ILE A 32 0.87 2.13 -9.31
N PHE A 33 -0.42 2.47 -9.28
CA PHE A 33 -1.19 2.81 -10.48
C PHE A 33 -0.59 3.99 -11.24
N GLN A 34 -0.10 5.01 -10.52
CA GLN A 34 0.59 6.16 -11.13
C GLN A 34 1.97 5.80 -11.70
N CYS A 35 2.65 4.79 -11.15
CA CYS A 35 3.97 4.36 -11.60
C CYS A 35 3.92 3.37 -12.76
N LEU A 36 2.79 2.67 -12.97
CA LEU A 36 2.59 1.75 -14.09
C LEU A 36 2.19 2.53 -15.34
N VAL A 37 3.18 3.03 -16.08
CA VAL A 37 2.99 3.87 -17.27
C VAL A 37 3.38 3.12 -18.54
N GLY A 38 2.55 3.23 -19.58
CA GLY A 38 2.79 2.60 -20.88
C GLY A 38 2.01 1.30 -21.07
N GLU A 39 1.92 0.86 -22.34
CA GLU A 39 1.09 -0.28 -22.74
C GLU A 39 1.58 -1.62 -22.16
N ARG A 40 2.90 -1.77 -21.97
CA ARG A 40 3.55 -2.97 -21.44
C ARG A 40 4.01 -2.85 -19.99
N ALA A 41 3.53 -1.84 -19.27
CA ALA A 41 4.05 -1.52 -17.94
C ALA A 41 4.01 -2.70 -16.95
N LYS A 42 2.98 -3.55 -17.01
CA LYS A 42 2.88 -4.74 -16.14
C LYS A 42 3.86 -5.85 -16.54
N GLU A 43 4.08 -6.06 -17.82
CA GLU A 43 4.95 -7.12 -18.37
C GLU A 43 6.40 -6.83 -18.06
N ASP A 44 6.77 -5.56 -17.98
CA ASP A 44 8.13 -5.10 -17.71
C ASP A 44 8.42 -4.92 -16.20
N VAL A 45 7.45 -5.22 -15.32
CA VAL A 45 7.66 -5.17 -13.87
C VAL A 45 8.58 -6.28 -13.40
N SER A 46 9.65 -5.90 -12.72
CA SER A 46 10.51 -6.83 -11.98
C SER A 46 10.03 -7.02 -10.54
N LYS A 47 9.62 -5.91 -9.90
CA LYS A 47 9.25 -5.90 -8.49
C LYS A 47 8.44 -4.65 -8.15
N ILE A 48 7.50 -4.79 -7.23
CA ILE A 48 6.75 -3.68 -6.62
C ILE A 48 7.06 -3.65 -5.13
N ILE A 49 7.41 -2.48 -4.62
CA ILE A 49 7.65 -2.26 -3.20
C ILE A 49 6.47 -1.45 -2.65
N ILE A 50 5.72 -2.04 -1.73
CA ILE A 50 4.69 -1.37 -0.96
C ILE A 50 5.33 -0.88 0.33
N THR A 51 5.28 0.41 0.59
CA THR A 51 5.86 0.98 1.80
C THR A 51 4.87 0.92 2.96
N ALA A 52 5.41 0.83 4.16
CA ALA A 52 4.66 0.88 5.41
C ALA A 52 5.27 1.94 6.32
N SER A 53 4.46 2.72 7.05
CA SER A 53 4.97 3.57 8.12
C SER A 53 5.62 2.76 9.26
N GLY A 54 5.22 1.49 9.38
CA GLY A 54 5.56 0.61 10.49
C GLY A 54 4.59 0.74 11.69
N GLY A 55 3.70 1.74 11.66
CA GLY A 55 2.75 2.01 12.73
C GLY A 55 3.41 2.50 14.03
N PRO A 56 2.63 2.72 15.10
CA PRO A 56 3.13 3.26 16.37
C PRO A 56 4.07 2.31 17.12
N PHE A 57 4.14 1.05 16.73
CA PHE A 57 4.90 0.02 17.43
C PHE A 57 6.06 -0.58 16.65
N VAL A 58 6.49 0.08 15.58
CA VAL A 58 7.55 -0.43 14.69
C VAL A 58 8.86 -0.75 15.43
N ASN A 59 9.19 0.04 16.46
CA ASN A 59 10.42 -0.10 17.24
C ASN A 59 10.23 -0.90 18.55
N LYS A 60 9.05 -1.53 18.77
CA LYS A 60 8.78 -2.34 19.96
C LYS A 60 9.08 -3.80 19.69
N SER A 61 9.71 -4.48 20.66
CA SER A 61 9.84 -5.93 20.65
C SER A 61 8.50 -6.63 20.87
N LEU A 62 8.40 -7.93 20.57
CA LEU A 62 7.19 -8.72 20.81
C LEU A 62 6.78 -8.72 22.30
N ASP A 63 7.75 -8.79 23.22
CA ASP A 63 7.48 -8.75 24.65
C ASP A 63 6.84 -7.43 25.08
N GLU A 64 7.29 -6.32 24.52
CA GLU A 64 6.72 -5.00 24.80
C GLU A 64 5.31 -4.84 24.23
N LEU A 65 4.97 -5.58 23.16
CA LEU A 65 3.63 -5.55 22.57
C LEU A 65 2.56 -6.14 23.51
N GLY A 66 2.94 -7.05 24.43
CA GLY A 66 2.03 -7.60 25.42
C GLY A 66 1.44 -6.57 26.40
N SER A 67 2.06 -5.39 26.50
CA SER A 67 1.67 -4.31 27.41
C SER A 67 1.06 -3.08 26.72
N VAL A 68 0.91 -3.09 25.39
CA VAL A 68 0.37 -1.93 24.67
C VAL A 68 -1.13 -1.80 24.87
N THR A 69 -1.61 -0.55 24.86
CA THR A 69 -3.04 -0.26 25.02
C THR A 69 -3.68 0.13 23.67
N LYS A 70 -5.02 0.06 23.64
CA LYS A 70 -5.80 0.53 22.51
C LYS A 70 -5.53 2.00 22.19
N GLU A 71 -5.41 2.83 23.22
CA GLU A 71 -5.16 4.27 23.06
C GLU A 71 -3.79 4.54 22.43
N GLN A 72 -2.80 3.71 22.71
CA GLN A 72 -1.48 3.77 22.06
C GLN A 72 -1.57 3.31 20.61
N ALA A 73 -2.33 2.26 20.31
CA ALA A 73 -2.51 1.77 18.95
C ALA A 73 -3.26 2.76 18.04
N LEU A 74 -4.15 3.59 18.62
CA LEU A 74 -4.88 4.62 17.88
C LEU A 74 -4.03 5.86 17.53
N LYS A 75 -2.85 6.02 18.10
CA LYS A 75 -1.95 7.15 17.84
C LYS A 75 -0.98 6.83 16.71
N HIS A 76 -1.44 7.03 15.45
CA HIS A 76 -0.55 6.85 14.31
C HIS A 76 0.45 8.02 14.20
N PRO A 77 1.76 7.78 13.89
CA PRO A 77 2.77 8.84 13.86
C PRO A 77 2.59 9.88 12.75
N ASN A 78 2.07 9.49 11.58
CA ASN A 78 2.06 10.34 10.37
C ASN A 78 0.65 10.60 9.81
N TRP A 79 -0.33 9.75 10.11
CA TRP A 79 -1.66 9.81 9.53
C TRP A 79 -2.72 10.07 10.59
N GLU A 80 -3.63 10.97 10.29
CA GLU A 80 -4.88 11.11 11.03
C GLU A 80 -5.94 10.23 10.38
N MET A 81 -6.32 9.14 11.03
CA MET A 81 -7.14 8.07 10.45
C MET A 81 -8.25 7.63 11.41
N GLY A 82 -9.26 6.96 10.85
CA GLY A 82 -10.29 6.28 11.63
C GLY A 82 -9.73 5.13 12.50
N SER A 83 -10.47 4.77 13.54
CA SER A 83 -10.02 3.80 14.55
C SER A 83 -9.67 2.42 13.97
N LYS A 84 -10.46 1.92 13.02
CA LYS A 84 -10.22 0.59 12.39
C LYS A 84 -8.85 0.56 11.71
N ILE A 85 -8.59 1.48 10.80
CA ILE A 85 -7.34 1.48 10.02
C ILE A 85 -6.12 1.83 10.90
N SER A 86 -6.29 2.60 11.98
CA SER A 86 -5.22 2.84 12.96
C SER A 86 -4.80 1.56 13.68
N ILE A 87 -5.75 0.72 14.07
CA ILE A 87 -5.47 -0.61 14.65
C ILE A 87 -4.82 -1.53 13.61
N ASP A 88 -5.35 -1.57 12.39
CA ASP A 88 -4.77 -2.38 11.30
C ASP A 88 -3.31 -1.98 11.02
N SER A 89 -3.01 -0.69 11.06
CA SER A 89 -1.64 -0.18 10.91
C SER A 89 -0.74 -0.58 12.09
N ALA A 90 -1.25 -0.44 13.33
CA ALA A 90 -0.51 -0.78 14.53
C ALA A 90 -0.15 -2.27 14.61
N THR A 91 -0.99 -3.13 14.05
CA THR A 91 -0.81 -4.60 14.00
C THR A 91 -0.15 -5.09 12.72
N LEU A 92 0.12 -4.21 11.77
CA LEU A 92 0.59 -4.50 10.40
C LEU A 92 -0.41 -5.29 9.54
N VAL A 93 -1.61 -5.57 10.02
CA VAL A 93 -2.69 -6.21 9.26
C VAL A 93 -3.07 -5.39 8.04
N ASN A 94 -2.97 -4.05 8.12
CA ASN A 94 -3.22 -3.18 6.98
C ASN A 94 -2.35 -3.56 5.77
N LYS A 95 -1.05 -3.85 5.98
CA LYS A 95 -0.15 -4.27 4.88
C LYS A 95 -0.48 -5.64 4.31
N CYS A 96 -1.07 -6.52 5.10
CA CYS A 96 -1.58 -7.81 4.61
C CYS A 96 -2.76 -7.62 3.69
N LEU A 97 -3.73 -6.83 4.11
CA LEU A 97 -4.89 -6.47 3.28
C LEU A 97 -4.45 -5.78 1.99
N GLU A 98 -3.49 -4.89 2.07
CA GLU A 98 -2.93 -4.20 0.91
C GLU A 98 -2.19 -5.14 -0.05
N LEU A 99 -1.45 -6.12 0.44
CA LEU A 99 -0.78 -7.09 -0.41
C LEU A 99 -1.80 -7.93 -1.20
N ILE A 100 -2.89 -8.37 -0.54
CA ILE A 100 -3.97 -9.09 -1.18
C ILE A 100 -4.68 -8.21 -2.21
N GLU A 101 -5.01 -6.98 -1.84
CA GLU A 101 -5.64 -6.01 -2.73
C GLU A 101 -4.76 -5.73 -3.96
N ALA A 102 -3.44 -5.53 -3.78
CA ALA A 102 -2.51 -5.27 -4.88
C ALA A 102 -2.45 -6.44 -5.88
N LYS A 103 -2.41 -7.67 -5.39
CA LYS A 103 -2.45 -8.88 -6.25
C LYS A 103 -3.65 -8.83 -7.20
N TYR A 104 -4.83 -8.53 -6.67
CA TYR A 104 -6.05 -8.46 -7.47
C TYR A 104 -6.07 -7.26 -8.41
N LEU A 105 -5.85 -6.05 -7.89
CA LEU A 105 -5.95 -4.81 -8.67
C LEU A 105 -4.99 -4.78 -9.86
N PHE A 106 -3.77 -5.28 -9.66
CA PHE A 106 -2.72 -5.23 -10.69
C PHE A 106 -2.59 -6.53 -11.47
N ASP A 107 -3.34 -7.58 -11.09
CA ASP A 107 -3.28 -8.89 -11.75
C ASP A 107 -1.84 -9.42 -11.85
N LEU A 108 -1.12 -9.34 -10.74
CA LEU A 108 0.27 -9.79 -10.59
C LEU A 108 0.35 -10.86 -9.51
N ASN A 109 1.28 -11.82 -9.68
CA ASN A 109 1.54 -12.82 -8.66
C ASN A 109 2.10 -12.14 -7.39
N GLU A 110 1.74 -12.64 -6.20
CA GLU A 110 2.14 -12.09 -4.90
C GLU A 110 3.66 -11.98 -4.72
N LYS A 111 4.44 -12.82 -5.42
CA LYS A 111 5.92 -12.79 -5.39
C LYS A 111 6.53 -11.49 -5.92
N PHE A 112 5.80 -10.75 -6.75
CA PHE A 112 6.26 -9.46 -7.24
C PHE A 112 6.23 -8.37 -6.16
N PHE A 113 5.48 -8.57 -5.07
CA PHE A 113 5.32 -7.56 -4.03
C PHE A 113 6.29 -7.78 -2.87
N LYS A 114 7.09 -6.75 -2.57
CA LYS A 114 7.93 -6.67 -1.37
C LYS A 114 7.37 -5.58 -0.45
N LEU A 115 7.40 -5.83 0.86
CA LEU A 115 7.07 -4.83 1.88
C LEU A 115 8.35 -4.26 2.46
N VAL A 116 8.39 -2.96 2.67
CA VAL A 116 9.47 -2.27 3.39
C VAL A 116 8.88 -1.24 4.34
N VAL A 117 9.57 -0.98 5.44
CA VAL A 117 9.21 0.10 6.35
C VAL A 117 9.86 1.39 5.87
N HIS A 118 9.06 2.42 5.70
CA HIS A 118 9.44 3.79 5.38
C HIS A 118 8.76 4.73 6.36
N PRO A 119 9.42 5.04 7.51
CA PRO A 119 8.78 5.75 8.62
C PRO A 119 8.22 7.12 8.25
N GLN A 120 8.83 7.81 7.30
CA GLN A 120 8.40 9.15 6.89
C GLN A 120 7.10 9.17 6.08
N SER A 121 6.71 8.02 5.49
CA SER A 121 5.49 7.87 4.67
C SER A 121 5.37 8.87 3.50
N ILE A 122 6.50 9.32 2.95
CA ILE A 122 6.57 10.24 1.81
C ILE A 122 6.51 9.48 0.49
N ILE A 123 7.23 8.36 0.39
CA ILE A 123 7.14 7.44 -0.75
C ILE A 123 6.06 6.41 -0.43
N HIS A 124 5.01 6.36 -1.24
CA HIS A 124 3.88 5.48 -1.00
C HIS A 124 4.07 4.11 -1.64
N SER A 125 4.68 4.03 -2.82
CA SER A 125 5.12 2.76 -3.44
C SER A 125 6.19 3.02 -4.49
N ILE A 126 6.93 1.94 -4.85
CA ILE A 126 7.99 1.96 -5.84
C ILE A 126 7.76 0.79 -6.80
N VAL A 127 7.80 1.05 -8.11
CA VAL A 127 7.80 0.02 -9.15
C VAL A 127 9.19 -0.06 -9.75
N THR A 128 9.81 -1.23 -9.68
CA THR A 128 11.10 -1.52 -10.31
C THR A 128 10.86 -2.36 -11.55
N TYR A 129 11.45 -1.95 -12.66
CA TYR A 129 11.34 -2.59 -13.96
C TYR A 129 12.49 -3.55 -14.26
N ILE A 130 12.36 -4.36 -15.31
CA ILE A 130 13.34 -5.40 -15.69
C ILE A 130 14.69 -4.82 -16.10
N ASP A 131 14.76 -3.55 -16.50
CA ASP A 131 16.00 -2.84 -16.80
C ASP A 131 16.72 -2.31 -15.56
N GLY A 132 16.15 -2.55 -14.37
CA GLY A 132 16.68 -2.09 -13.09
C GLY A 132 16.25 -0.67 -12.70
N SER A 133 15.58 0.08 -13.56
CA SER A 133 15.04 1.39 -13.22
C SER A 133 13.89 1.29 -12.22
N SER A 134 13.70 2.32 -11.41
CA SER A 134 12.60 2.38 -10.44
C SER A 134 11.87 3.71 -10.53
N ILE A 135 10.54 3.64 -10.50
CA ILE A 135 9.66 4.81 -10.45
C ILE A 135 8.91 4.78 -9.12
N CYS A 136 8.83 5.90 -8.44
CA CYS A 136 8.06 6.03 -7.21
C CYS A 136 7.13 7.23 -7.26
N GLN A 137 6.00 7.13 -6.57
CA GLN A 137 5.14 8.28 -6.31
C GLN A 137 5.43 8.79 -4.90
N MET A 138 5.60 10.10 -4.80
CA MET A 138 5.92 10.80 -3.55
C MET A 138 4.89 11.90 -3.31
N SER A 139 4.43 12.03 -2.08
CA SER A 139 3.65 13.16 -1.57
C SER A 139 3.69 13.18 -0.05
N ASN A 140 3.37 14.32 0.56
CA ASN A 140 3.05 14.31 1.97
C ASN A 140 1.86 13.36 2.23
N PRO A 141 1.75 12.75 3.43
CA PRO A 141 0.67 11.83 3.77
C PRO A 141 -0.68 12.55 3.85
N ASP A 142 -1.36 12.63 2.72
CA ASP A 142 -2.64 13.32 2.53
C ASP A 142 -3.52 12.56 1.53
N MET A 143 -4.65 12.05 1.98
CA MET A 143 -5.58 11.27 1.14
C MET A 143 -6.22 12.09 0.02
N ARG A 144 -6.18 13.42 0.07
CA ARG A 144 -6.65 14.26 -1.03
C ARG A 144 -5.85 14.01 -2.31
N VAL A 145 -4.58 13.63 -2.21
CA VAL A 145 -3.73 13.33 -3.37
C VAL A 145 -4.26 12.12 -4.17
N PRO A 146 -4.38 10.91 -3.61
CA PRO A 146 -4.91 9.78 -4.36
C PRO A 146 -6.39 9.93 -4.72
N ILE A 147 -7.20 10.58 -3.90
CA ILE A 147 -8.63 10.82 -4.18
C ILE A 147 -8.77 11.76 -5.40
N SER A 148 -8.05 12.88 -5.43
CA SER A 148 -8.12 13.82 -6.55
C SER A 148 -7.63 13.18 -7.84
N HIS A 149 -6.56 12.39 -7.79
CA HIS A 149 -6.05 11.64 -8.93
C HIS A 149 -7.11 10.66 -9.48
N ALA A 150 -7.78 9.92 -8.60
CA ALA A 150 -8.83 8.98 -8.99
C ALA A 150 -10.04 9.70 -9.62
N LEU A 151 -10.49 10.80 -9.03
CA LEU A 151 -11.63 11.58 -9.51
C LEU A 151 -11.35 12.33 -10.83
N SER A 152 -10.11 12.71 -11.07
CA SER A 152 -9.73 13.45 -12.29
C SER A 152 -9.60 12.56 -13.54
N GLY A 153 -9.74 11.26 -13.39
CA GLY A 153 -9.57 10.31 -14.49
C GLY A 153 -8.15 10.31 -15.07
N ILE A 154 -7.12 10.35 -14.21
CA ILE A 154 -5.68 10.39 -14.50
C ILE A 154 -5.08 11.77 -14.81
N ASN A 155 -5.87 12.82 -14.90
CA ASN A 155 -5.33 14.18 -15.02
C ASN A 155 -4.87 14.71 -13.66
N ARG A 156 -3.98 15.70 -13.66
CA ARG A 156 -3.58 16.39 -12.42
C ARG A 156 -4.51 17.58 -12.19
N LEU A 157 -5.17 17.60 -11.04
CA LEU A 157 -5.97 18.75 -10.63
C LEU A 157 -5.10 19.75 -9.83
N PRO A 158 -5.26 21.05 -10.09
CA PRO A 158 -4.56 22.09 -9.33
C PRO A 158 -5.20 22.23 -7.94
N ILE A 159 -4.85 21.34 -7.03
CA ILE A 159 -5.32 21.38 -5.65
C ILE A 159 -4.21 21.94 -4.77
N ASN A 160 -4.58 22.77 -3.81
CA ASN A 160 -3.62 23.37 -2.87
C ASN A 160 -3.18 22.33 -1.84
N PHE A 161 -2.09 21.63 -2.14
CA PHE A 161 -1.40 20.70 -1.23
C PHE A 161 -0.16 21.34 -0.65
N LEU A 162 0.24 20.85 0.51
CA LEU A 162 1.58 21.13 1.02
C LEU A 162 2.59 20.38 0.15
N GLU A 163 3.45 21.10 -0.54
CA GLU A 163 4.53 20.53 -1.33
C GLU A 163 5.61 19.90 -0.44
N ILE A 164 6.37 18.95 -1.00
CA ILE A 164 7.52 18.37 -0.32
C ILE A 164 8.68 19.37 -0.39
N ASP A 165 9.23 19.71 0.76
CA ASP A 165 10.49 20.45 0.80
C ASP A 165 11.67 19.49 0.60
N PHE A 166 12.13 19.39 -0.62
CA PHE A 166 13.25 18.53 -0.99
C PHE A 166 14.58 18.94 -0.35
N SER A 167 14.72 20.19 0.10
CA SER A 167 15.96 20.68 0.71
C SER A 167 16.19 20.12 2.12
N SER A 168 15.10 19.80 2.83
CA SER A 168 15.12 19.23 4.18
C SER A 168 14.75 17.75 4.22
N LEU A 169 14.43 17.15 3.06
CA LEU A 169 13.92 15.80 2.98
C LEU A 169 15.00 14.76 3.35
N ASN A 170 14.65 13.90 4.31
CA ASN A 170 15.43 12.73 4.65
C ASN A 170 14.55 11.47 4.51
N LEU A 171 14.95 10.54 3.65
CA LEU A 171 14.23 9.31 3.39
C LEU A 171 15.03 8.12 3.92
N SER A 172 14.38 7.25 4.65
CA SER A 172 14.96 6.01 5.13
C SER A 172 14.06 4.82 4.86
N PHE A 173 14.67 3.67 4.63
CA PHE A 173 13.98 2.41 4.40
C PHE A 173 14.60 1.34 5.29
N GLN A 174 13.75 0.49 5.83
CA GLN A 174 14.13 -0.63 6.68
C GLN A 174 13.42 -1.89 6.16
N ASP A 175 14.03 -3.04 6.38
CA ASP A 175 13.34 -4.29 6.10
C ASP A 175 12.11 -4.44 6.99
N PHE A 176 11.11 -5.15 6.47
CA PHE A 176 9.91 -5.45 7.25
C PHE A 176 10.29 -6.32 8.46
N PRO A 177 9.77 -6.06 9.67
CA PRO A 177 10.18 -6.76 10.88
C PRO A 177 10.01 -8.29 10.76
N GLU A 178 11.10 -9.04 10.94
CA GLU A 178 11.10 -10.50 10.80
C GLU A 178 10.21 -11.18 11.84
N ASP A 179 10.17 -10.66 13.06
CA ASP A 179 9.34 -11.15 14.17
C ASP A 179 7.83 -11.01 13.89
N ARG A 180 7.46 -10.20 12.90
CA ARG A 180 6.08 -9.99 12.43
C ARG A 180 5.82 -10.53 11.03
N ALA A 181 6.77 -11.23 10.46
CA ALA A 181 6.65 -11.80 9.11
C ALA A 181 5.48 -12.80 8.98
N HIS A 182 5.04 -13.42 10.08
CA HIS A 182 3.89 -14.33 10.08
C HIS A 182 2.62 -13.68 9.51
N VAL A 183 2.39 -12.39 9.75
CA VAL A 183 1.25 -11.63 9.24
C VAL A 183 1.31 -11.56 7.70
N VAL A 184 2.50 -11.32 7.15
CA VAL A 184 2.73 -11.30 5.69
C VAL A 184 2.60 -12.70 5.09
N ASN A 185 3.05 -13.74 5.79
CA ASN A 185 2.93 -15.12 5.32
C ASN A 185 1.47 -15.53 5.18
N ILE A 186 0.60 -15.17 6.14
CA ILE A 186 -0.85 -15.39 6.04
C ILE A 186 -1.41 -14.71 4.78
N ALA A 187 -1.03 -13.46 4.52
CA ALA A 187 -1.49 -12.76 3.32
C ALA A 187 -1.04 -13.46 2.03
N ARG A 188 0.19 -14.00 1.98
CA ARG A 188 0.69 -14.78 0.83
C ARG A 188 -0.05 -16.10 0.67
N GLU A 189 -0.35 -16.79 1.76
CA GLU A 189 -1.16 -18.02 1.75
C GLU A 189 -2.56 -17.75 1.19
N ILE A 190 -3.22 -16.67 1.64
CA ILE A 190 -4.49 -16.22 1.11
C ILE A 190 -4.38 -15.91 -0.39
N CYS A 191 -3.36 -15.19 -0.82
CA CYS A 191 -3.11 -14.90 -2.23
C CYS A 191 -2.97 -16.17 -3.07
N ASN A 192 -2.34 -17.20 -2.55
CA ASN A 192 -2.13 -18.46 -3.27
C ASN A 192 -3.37 -19.37 -3.25
N SER A 193 -4.15 -19.32 -2.18
CA SER A 193 -5.39 -20.10 -2.07
C SER A 193 -6.51 -19.55 -2.97
N GLY A 194 -6.58 -18.23 -3.14
CA GLY A 194 -7.60 -17.55 -3.94
C GLY A 194 -9.01 -17.66 -3.36
N GLY A 195 -10.00 -17.24 -4.13
CA GLY A 195 -11.40 -17.28 -3.74
C GLY A 195 -11.69 -16.41 -2.51
N SER A 196 -12.58 -16.91 -1.63
CA SER A 196 -13.01 -16.23 -0.40
C SER A 196 -12.11 -16.53 0.82
N SER A 197 -10.84 -16.85 0.59
CA SER A 197 -9.87 -17.14 1.67
C SER A 197 -9.39 -15.89 2.41
N GLY A 198 -9.69 -14.70 1.87
CA GLY A 198 -9.31 -13.40 2.42
C GLY A 198 -10.25 -12.85 3.48
#